data_9bdc7464ce52e3a26cfd3441f2a2190a
#
_entry.id   9bdc7464ce52e3a26cfd3441f2a2190a
#
_cell.length_a   1.000
_cell.length_b   1.000
_cell.length_c   1.000
_cell.angle_alpha   90.00
_cell.angle_beta   90.00
_cell.angle_gamma   90.00
#
_symmetry.space_group_name_H-M   'P 1'
#
loop_
_entity.id
_entity.type
_entity.pdbx_description
1 polymer ?
#
loop_
_entity_poly.entity_id
_entity_poly.type
_entity_poly.pdbx_seq_one_letter_code
_entity_poly.pdbx_strand_id
1 'polypeptide(L)'
;MIKNKKSLKGAKTPSRRKFFKAAAATGAAAATAVAMPNVAFGAPLTLKMQAAWPSGANIFFEMAGDYAKMVSDMSGGELKIDLQPVGAIVKTSEIGQAVSSGVVDMGHWVTAYWYGKNAAASLFGTGPSYGMSSQEVMGWMEYGGGRALYEEAVKSVGFNYTGFFHMPMPAQPFGWFKKNVTKVSDVKGMKYRTVGLATNVLTAMGMVVRQLPGGEIQPAMKTGLIDAAEFNNPTSDSQLSLIHI
;
A
#
# COMPACT_ATOMS: atom_id res chain seq x y z
N MET A 1 86.49 -46.86 13.50
CA MET A 1 86.18 -45.48 13.00
C MET A 1 86.02 -45.54 11.52
N ILE A 2 84.75 -45.63 11.03
CA ILE A 2 84.55 -45.71 9.58
C ILE A 2 83.37 -44.75 9.27
N LYS A 3 83.65 -43.73 8.47
CA LYS A 3 82.73 -42.77 7.98
C LYS A 3 81.95 -43.35 6.77
N ASN A 4 80.64 -43.40 6.88
CA ASN A 4 79.78 -43.81 5.78
C ASN A 4 79.31 -42.52 5.05
N LYS A 5 79.74 -42.27 3.82
CA LYS A 5 79.23 -41.21 2.91
C LYS A 5 78.01 -41.77 2.16
N LYS A 6 76.81 -41.31 2.42
CA LYS A 6 75.66 -41.53 1.54
C LYS A 6 75.63 -40.46 0.44
N SER A 7 75.68 -40.93 -0.78
CA SER A 7 75.56 -40.18 -2.02
C SER A 7 74.14 -39.67 -2.18
N LEU A 8 73.96 -38.35 -2.34
CA LEU A 8 72.72 -37.73 -2.72
C LEU A 8 72.52 -37.87 -4.23
N LYS A 9 71.54 -38.69 -4.61
CA LYS A 9 71.06 -38.81 -6.01
C LYS A 9 70.33 -37.51 -6.37
N GLY A 10 70.76 -36.81 -7.45
CA GLY A 10 70.19 -35.60 -7.94
C GLY A 10 68.73 -35.76 -8.35
N ALA A 11 67.89 -34.87 -7.83
CA ALA A 11 66.50 -34.74 -8.22
C ALA A 11 66.43 -34.22 -9.68
N LYS A 12 65.78 -35.03 -10.54
CA LYS A 12 65.50 -34.63 -11.93
C LYS A 12 64.47 -33.49 -11.94
N THR A 13 64.85 -32.33 -12.36
CA THR A 13 63.92 -31.18 -12.61
C THR A 13 62.88 -31.58 -13.65
N PRO A 14 61.58 -31.42 -13.39
CA PRO A 14 60.55 -31.74 -14.36
C PRO A 14 60.61 -30.83 -15.56
N SER A 15 60.50 -31.40 -16.77
CA SER A 15 60.57 -30.63 -18.01
C SER A 15 59.46 -29.60 -18.07
N ARG A 16 59.77 -28.40 -18.64
CA ARG A 16 58.79 -27.31 -18.82
C ARG A 16 57.45 -27.77 -19.41
N ARG A 17 57.46 -28.74 -20.29
CA ARG A 17 56.28 -29.31 -20.92
C ARG A 17 55.37 -30.08 -19.95
N LYS A 18 55.93 -30.72 -18.93
CA LYS A 18 55.15 -31.40 -17.85
C LYS A 18 54.57 -30.39 -16.87
N PHE A 19 55.27 -29.28 -16.62
CA PHE A 19 54.77 -28.19 -15.79
C PHE A 19 53.54 -27.52 -16.42
N PHE A 20 53.61 -27.18 -17.72
CA PHE A 20 52.44 -26.59 -18.39
C PHE A 20 51.26 -27.52 -18.55
N LYS A 21 51.47 -28.85 -18.70
CA LYS A 21 50.36 -29.81 -18.69
C LYS A 21 49.72 -29.99 -17.30
N ALA A 22 50.48 -29.88 -16.23
CA ALA A 22 49.97 -29.90 -14.87
C ALA A 22 49.27 -28.60 -14.54
N ALA A 23 49.78 -27.46 -14.96
CA ALA A 23 49.11 -26.14 -14.78
C ALA A 23 47.82 -26.01 -15.57
N ALA A 24 47.74 -26.58 -16.80
CA ALA A 24 46.50 -26.58 -17.57
C ALA A 24 45.41 -27.52 -16.94
N ALA A 25 45.82 -28.62 -16.35
CA ALA A 25 44.87 -29.52 -15.66
C ALA A 25 44.36 -28.95 -14.33
N THR A 26 45.19 -28.22 -13.58
CA THR A 26 44.75 -27.50 -12.36
C THR A 26 43.98 -26.23 -12.67
N GLY A 27 44.27 -25.54 -13.77
CA GLY A 27 43.51 -24.35 -14.22
C GLY A 27 42.09 -24.69 -14.65
N ALA A 28 41.85 -25.80 -15.32
CA ALA A 28 40.51 -26.25 -15.72
C ALA A 28 39.66 -26.74 -14.55
N ALA A 29 40.26 -27.26 -13.48
CA ALA A 29 39.55 -27.64 -12.27
C ALA A 29 39.27 -26.42 -11.34
N ALA A 30 40.08 -25.37 -11.41
CA ALA A 30 39.85 -24.16 -10.62
C ALA A 30 38.84 -23.21 -11.27
N ALA A 31 38.57 -23.32 -12.59
CA ALA A 31 37.56 -22.51 -13.28
C ALA A 31 36.11 -22.93 -12.99
N THR A 32 35.86 -24.10 -12.35
CA THR A 32 34.53 -24.57 -11.98
C THR A 32 34.16 -24.33 -10.51
N ALA A 33 35.03 -23.68 -9.74
CA ALA A 33 34.82 -23.40 -8.33
C ALA A 33 35.10 -21.91 -8.00
N VAL A 34 34.73 -20.99 -8.89
CA VAL A 34 34.25 -19.70 -8.40
C VAL A 34 32.85 -20.00 -7.89
N ALA A 35 32.75 -20.62 -6.72
CA ALA A 35 31.55 -20.51 -5.91
C ALA A 35 31.33 -19.00 -5.81
N MET A 36 30.30 -18.50 -6.52
CA MET A 36 29.73 -17.20 -6.17
C MET A 36 29.54 -17.27 -4.65
N PRO A 37 30.03 -16.27 -3.88
CA PRO A 37 29.73 -16.27 -2.48
C PRO A 37 28.22 -16.44 -2.40
N ASN A 38 27.74 -17.54 -1.80
CA ASN A 38 26.36 -17.63 -1.34
C ASN A 38 26.28 -16.48 -0.33
N VAL A 39 25.84 -15.34 -0.80
CA VAL A 39 25.30 -14.33 0.08
C VAL A 39 24.15 -15.05 0.72
N ALA A 40 24.32 -15.48 1.96
CA ALA A 40 23.24 -16.02 2.76
C ALA A 40 22.31 -14.83 2.97
N PHE A 41 21.32 -14.67 2.06
CA PHE A 41 20.22 -13.77 2.28
C PHE A 41 19.55 -14.25 3.57
N GLY A 42 19.53 -13.39 4.59
CA GLY A 42 18.73 -13.63 5.77
C GLY A 42 17.29 -13.94 5.36
N ALA A 43 16.49 -14.52 6.24
CA ALA A 43 15.07 -14.70 5.96
C ALA A 43 14.46 -13.35 5.53
N PRO A 44 13.60 -13.31 4.49
CA PRO A 44 12.99 -12.08 4.04
C PRO A 44 12.29 -11.35 5.18
N LEU A 45 12.49 -10.05 5.29
CA LEU A 45 11.71 -9.22 6.20
C LEU A 45 10.29 -9.12 5.67
N THR A 46 9.32 -9.58 6.44
CA THR A 46 7.90 -9.51 6.07
C THR A 46 7.20 -8.47 6.92
N LEU A 47 6.66 -7.43 6.26
CA LEU A 47 5.87 -6.37 6.88
C LEU A 47 4.38 -6.67 6.72
N LYS A 48 3.63 -6.54 7.79
CA LYS A 48 2.19 -6.74 7.81
C LYS A 48 1.47 -5.46 7.43
N MET A 49 0.71 -5.47 6.33
CA MET A 49 -0.09 -4.33 5.87
C MET A 49 -1.58 -4.68 5.94
N GLN A 50 -2.40 -3.84 6.56
CA GLN A 50 -3.85 -3.96 6.44
C GLN A 50 -4.41 -2.88 5.53
N ALA A 51 -5.22 -3.30 4.53
CA ALA A 51 -6.00 -2.41 3.68
C ALA A 51 -7.39 -2.13 4.29
N ALA A 52 -7.95 -0.97 3.95
CA ALA A 52 -9.34 -0.60 4.25
C ALA A 52 -10.34 -1.18 3.23
N TRP A 53 -9.89 -2.04 2.33
CA TRP A 53 -10.61 -2.52 1.17
C TRP A 53 -10.82 -4.04 1.24
N PRO A 54 -11.94 -4.57 0.72
CA PRO A 54 -12.16 -6.01 0.65
C PRO A 54 -11.20 -6.65 -0.35
N SER A 55 -10.82 -7.90 -0.10
CA SER A 55 -10.11 -8.73 -1.08
C SER A 55 -11.05 -9.11 -2.24
N GLY A 56 -10.48 -9.56 -3.35
CA GLY A 56 -11.21 -9.90 -4.57
C GLY A 56 -11.19 -8.76 -5.57
N ALA A 57 -12.18 -8.66 -6.43
CA ALA A 57 -12.26 -7.66 -7.49
C ALA A 57 -12.51 -6.25 -6.94
N ASN A 58 -11.54 -5.71 -6.22
CA ASN A 58 -11.55 -4.35 -5.68
C ASN A 58 -10.28 -3.62 -6.09
N ILE A 59 -10.41 -2.59 -6.91
CA ILE A 59 -9.29 -1.86 -7.51
C ILE A 59 -8.31 -1.33 -6.46
N PHE A 60 -8.79 -0.89 -5.29
CA PHE A 60 -7.92 -0.35 -4.25
C PHE A 60 -7.09 -1.44 -3.57
N PHE A 61 -7.68 -2.63 -3.39
CA PHE A 61 -6.96 -3.78 -2.86
C PHE A 61 -5.95 -4.31 -3.88
N GLU A 62 -6.33 -4.38 -5.15
CA GLU A 62 -5.43 -4.78 -6.26
C GLU A 62 -4.22 -3.84 -6.35
N MET A 63 -4.43 -2.52 -6.32
CA MET A 63 -3.31 -1.55 -6.33
C MET A 63 -2.42 -1.63 -5.10
N ALA A 64 -2.96 -1.94 -3.92
CA ALA A 64 -2.14 -2.22 -2.74
C ALA A 64 -1.32 -3.51 -2.93
N GLY A 65 -1.87 -4.50 -3.61
CA GLY A 65 -1.17 -5.74 -4.01
C GLY A 65 -0.06 -5.48 -5.02
N ASP A 66 -0.30 -4.65 -6.02
CA ASP A 66 0.71 -4.23 -6.99
C ASP A 66 1.87 -3.50 -6.32
N TYR A 67 1.58 -2.61 -5.36
CA TYR A 67 2.61 -1.97 -4.55
C TYR A 67 3.42 -3.01 -3.76
N ALA A 68 2.77 -3.95 -3.09
CA ALA A 68 3.44 -5.01 -2.33
C ALA A 68 4.34 -5.87 -3.24
N LYS A 69 3.87 -6.21 -4.43
CA LYS A 69 4.65 -6.93 -5.44
C LYS A 69 5.85 -6.12 -5.91
N MET A 70 5.66 -4.85 -6.23
CA MET A 70 6.74 -3.96 -6.69
C MET A 70 7.84 -3.83 -5.64
N VAL A 71 7.49 -3.68 -4.36
CA VAL A 71 8.46 -3.65 -3.25
C VAL A 71 9.26 -4.96 -3.18
N SER A 72 8.61 -6.11 -3.35
CA SER A 72 9.28 -7.40 -3.36
C SER A 72 10.23 -7.54 -4.56
N ASP A 73 9.77 -7.17 -5.76
CA ASP A 73 10.58 -7.24 -6.97
C ASP A 73 11.82 -6.32 -6.88
N MET A 74 11.64 -5.08 -6.42
CA MET A 74 12.73 -4.09 -6.28
C MET A 74 13.77 -4.48 -5.22
N SER A 75 13.35 -5.20 -4.18
CA SER A 75 14.23 -5.68 -3.11
C SER A 75 14.85 -7.06 -3.41
N GLY A 76 14.60 -7.65 -4.58
CA GLY A 76 15.05 -9.01 -4.90
C GLY A 76 14.41 -10.07 -3.98
N GLY A 77 13.25 -9.77 -3.38
CA GLY A 77 12.53 -10.65 -2.45
C GLY A 77 12.99 -10.56 -0.99
N GLU A 78 13.93 -9.68 -0.67
CA GLU A 78 14.39 -9.46 0.72
C GLU A 78 13.34 -8.76 1.59
N LEU A 79 12.50 -7.92 0.98
CA LEU A 79 11.37 -7.26 1.64
C LEU A 79 10.06 -7.76 1.05
N LYS A 80 9.15 -8.22 1.90
CA LYS A 80 7.82 -8.69 1.53
C LYS A 80 6.76 -7.93 2.31
N ILE A 81 5.61 -7.76 1.70
CA ILE A 81 4.43 -7.18 2.36
C ILE A 81 3.33 -8.24 2.38
N ASP A 82 2.92 -8.62 3.59
CA ASP A 82 1.77 -9.49 3.84
C ASP A 82 0.52 -8.62 3.89
N LEU A 83 -0.19 -8.52 2.76
CA LEU A 83 -1.35 -7.66 2.58
C LEU A 83 -2.62 -8.33 3.10
N GLN A 84 -3.24 -7.72 4.09
CA GLN A 84 -4.47 -8.18 4.72
C GLN A 84 -5.68 -7.32 4.27
N PRO A 85 -6.84 -7.92 4.01
CA PRO A 85 -8.05 -7.19 3.64
C PRO A 85 -8.69 -6.46 4.83
N VAL A 86 -9.70 -5.66 4.54
CA VAL A 86 -10.51 -4.95 5.54
C VAL A 86 -11.03 -5.90 6.62
N GLY A 87 -10.88 -5.48 7.88
CA GLY A 87 -11.38 -6.21 9.04
C GLY A 87 -10.61 -7.47 9.43
N ALA A 88 -9.51 -7.80 8.72
CA ALA A 88 -8.72 -8.98 9.05
C ALA A 88 -7.98 -8.87 10.39
N ILE A 89 -7.53 -7.68 10.76
CA ILE A 89 -6.79 -7.43 12.01
C ILE A 89 -7.55 -6.42 12.88
N VAL A 90 -7.85 -5.23 12.34
CA VAL A 90 -8.58 -4.17 13.02
C VAL A 90 -9.70 -3.60 12.13
N LYS A 91 -10.62 -2.83 12.71
CA LYS A 91 -11.64 -2.10 11.94
C LYS A 91 -11.00 -1.00 11.10
N THR A 92 -11.64 -0.61 10.00
CA THR A 92 -11.15 0.44 9.09
C THR A 92 -10.79 1.74 9.82
N SER A 93 -11.62 2.18 10.76
CA SER A 93 -11.38 3.41 11.55
C SER A 93 -10.19 3.32 12.49
N GLU A 94 -9.68 2.13 12.75
CA GLU A 94 -8.60 1.85 13.70
C GLU A 94 -7.25 1.62 13.02
N ILE A 95 -7.19 1.51 11.68
CA ILE A 95 -5.96 1.20 10.94
C ILE A 95 -4.83 2.19 11.28
N GLY A 96 -5.11 3.49 11.25
CA GLY A 96 -4.11 4.51 11.58
C GLY A 96 -3.55 4.37 13.00
N GLN A 97 -4.41 4.03 13.98
CA GLN A 97 -3.97 3.77 15.35
C GLN A 97 -3.16 2.47 15.44
N ALA A 98 -3.55 1.43 14.71
CA ALA A 98 -2.86 0.14 14.69
C ALA A 98 -1.44 0.27 14.11
N VAL A 99 -1.25 1.06 13.05
CA VAL A 99 0.09 1.39 12.52
C VAL A 99 0.88 2.19 13.55
N SER A 100 0.28 3.22 14.12
CA SER A 100 0.93 4.10 15.11
C SER A 100 1.41 3.34 16.36
N SER A 101 0.70 2.30 16.77
CA SER A 101 1.02 1.46 17.94
C SER A 101 1.83 0.20 17.60
N GLY A 102 2.13 -0.06 16.33
CA GLY A 102 2.90 -1.24 15.90
C GLY A 102 2.11 -2.56 15.91
N VAL A 103 0.78 -2.53 15.96
CA VAL A 103 -0.06 -3.73 15.80
C VAL A 103 0.02 -4.27 14.38
N VAL A 104 0.14 -3.37 13.40
CA VAL A 104 0.50 -3.64 12.02
C VAL A 104 1.64 -2.71 11.61
N ASP A 105 2.49 -3.17 10.70
CA ASP A 105 3.65 -2.39 10.25
C ASP A 105 3.24 -1.30 9.26
N MET A 106 2.18 -1.54 8.48
CA MET A 106 1.70 -0.68 7.42
C MET A 106 0.18 -0.69 7.32
N GLY A 107 -0.37 0.35 6.72
CA GLY A 107 -1.78 0.43 6.40
C GLY A 107 -2.04 1.11 5.05
N HIS A 108 -3.10 0.72 4.36
CA HIS A 108 -3.55 1.33 3.12
C HIS A 108 -5.02 1.76 3.25
N TRP A 109 -5.24 3.06 3.43
CA TRP A 109 -6.58 3.64 3.68
C TRP A 109 -6.66 5.09 3.20
N VAL A 110 -7.82 5.73 3.37
CA VAL A 110 -8.05 7.14 3.05
C VAL A 110 -8.24 7.98 4.32
N THR A 111 -7.63 9.15 4.36
CA THR A 111 -7.67 10.05 5.53
C THR A 111 -9.05 10.67 5.78
N ALA A 112 -9.97 10.59 4.83
CA ALA A 112 -11.36 11.00 5.01
C ALA A 112 -12.05 10.31 6.20
N TYR A 113 -11.60 9.11 6.58
CA TYR A 113 -12.09 8.40 7.76
C TYR A 113 -11.66 9.03 9.09
N TRP A 114 -10.75 9.99 9.07
CA TRP A 114 -10.34 10.76 10.26
C TRP A 114 -11.20 12.00 10.51
N TYR A 115 -12.20 12.26 9.70
CA TYR A 115 -13.05 13.45 9.83
C TYR A 115 -13.49 13.70 11.27
N GLY A 116 -13.89 12.66 12.00
CA GLY A 116 -14.28 12.75 13.40
C GLY A 116 -13.16 13.08 14.38
N LYS A 117 -11.88 12.93 13.97
CA LYS A 117 -10.70 13.28 14.77
C LYS A 117 -10.19 14.68 14.42
N ASN A 118 -10.07 14.95 13.14
CA ASN A 118 -9.65 16.25 12.60
C ASN A 118 -10.25 16.45 11.20
N ALA A 119 -11.15 17.42 11.06
CA ALA A 119 -11.82 17.71 9.79
C ALA A 119 -10.83 18.11 8.68
N ALA A 120 -9.75 18.84 9.01
CA ALA A 120 -8.72 19.23 8.05
C ALA A 120 -7.98 18.01 7.46
N ALA A 121 -7.80 16.93 8.23
CA ALA A 121 -7.18 15.72 7.73
C ALA A 121 -7.97 15.07 6.58
N SER A 122 -9.29 15.28 6.51
CA SER A 122 -10.13 14.81 5.41
C SER A 122 -9.74 15.39 4.05
N LEU A 123 -9.19 16.61 4.02
CA LEU A 123 -8.78 17.27 2.77
C LEU A 123 -7.68 16.53 2.02
N PHE A 124 -6.89 15.72 2.73
CA PHE A 124 -5.85 14.90 2.10
C PHE A 124 -6.40 13.63 1.44
N GLY A 125 -7.60 13.20 1.79
CA GLY A 125 -8.26 12.03 1.21
C GLY A 125 -9.36 12.38 0.22
N THR A 126 -10.09 13.46 0.50
CA THR A 126 -11.17 13.96 -0.34
C THR A 126 -11.14 15.48 -0.33
N GLY A 127 -10.68 16.08 -1.43
CA GLY A 127 -10.69 17.53 -1.60
C GLY A 127 -12.11 18.10 -1.73
N PRO A 128 -12.29 19.41 -1.58
CA PRO A 128 -13.57 20.07 -1.79
C PRO A 128 -13.96 20.06 -3.27
N SER A 129 -15.26 20.11 -3.54
CA SER A 129 -15.76 20.38 -4.90
C SER A 129 -15.16 21.69 -5.44
N TYR A 130 -14.82 21.70 -6.73
CA TYR A 130 -14.10 22.78 -7.40
C TYR A 130 -12.67 23.04 -6.86
N GLY A 131 -12.12 22.11 -6.09
CA GLY A 131 -10.73 22.14 -5.67
C GLY A 131 -9.77 21.60 -6.73
N MET A 132 -8.56 21.27 -6.30
CA MET A 132 -7.52 20.72 -7.16
C MET A 132 -7.92 19.34 -7.74
N SER A 133 -7.53 19.10 -8.99
CA SER A 133 -7.55 17.75 -9.57
C SER A 133 -6.58 16.80 -8.85
N SER A 134 -6.71 15.51 -9.06
CA SER A 134 -5.81 14.52 -8.46
C SER A 134 -4.34 14.74 -8.83
N GLN A 135 -4.06 15.14 -10.09
CA GLN A 135 -2.70 15.48 -10.51
C GLN A 135 -2.15 16.73 -9.81
N GLU A 136 -2.99 17.75 -9.67
CA GLU A 136 -2.60 18.98 -8.94
C GLU A 136 -2.35 18.69 -7.46
N VAL A 137 -3.17 17.86 -6.82
CA VAL A 137 -2.93 17.40 -5.43
C VAL A 137 -1.60 16.67 -5.33
N MET A 138 -1.29 15.77 -6.26
CA MET A 138 0.02 15.09 -6.27
C MET A 138 1.17 16.08 -6.42
N GLY A 139 1.08 17.01 -7.35
CA GLY A 139 2.08 18.05 -7.53
C GLY A 139 2.24 18.94 -6.28
N TRP A 140 1.14 19.32 -5.65
CA TRP A 140 1.16 20.07 -4.40
C TRP A 140 1.78 19.26 -3.25
N MET A 141 1.47 17.99 -3.13
CA MET A 141 2.06 17.11 -2.12
C MET A 141 3.59 17.02 -2.24
N GLU A 142 4.11 16.90 -3.47
CA GLU A 142 5.55 16.72 -3.69
C GLU A 142 6.33 18.06 -3.73
N TYR A 143 5.73 19.13 -4.28
CA TYR A 143 6.43 20.37 -4.58
C TYR A 143 5.83 21.60 -3.92
N GLY A 144 4.60 21.53 -3.42
CA GLY A 144 3.85 22.67 -2.90
C GLY A 144 3.72 22.73 -1.37
N GLY A 145 4.45 21.86 -0.64
CA GLY A 145 4.41 21.85 0.82
C GLY A 145 3.32 20.96 1.42
N GLY A 146 2.52 20.27 0.60
CA GLY A 146 1.44 19.40 1.05
C GLY A 146 1.90 18.29 1.98
N ARG A 147 3.09 17.70 1.74
CA ARG A 147 3.67 16.67 2.59
C ARG A 147 3.89 17.16 4.04
N ALA A 148 4.43 18.36 4.23
CA ALA A 148 4.65 18.91 5.56
C ALA A 148 3.33 19.12 6.32
N LEU A 149 2.30 19.64 5.65
CA LEU A 149 0.97 19.79 6.22
C LEU A 149 0.30 18.45 6.52
N TYR A 150 0.53 17.43 5.69
CA TYR A 150 0.05 16.07 5.96
C TYR A 150 0.68 15.49 7.23
N GLU A 151 1.98 15.63 7.41
CA GLU A 151 2.68 15.18 8.62
C GLU A 151 2.18 15.91 9.88
N GLU A 152 1.88 17.20 9.76
CA GLU A 152 1.25 17.97 10.83
C GLU A 152 -0.15 17.44 11.16
N ALA A 153 -0.96 17.15 10.13
CA ALA A 153 -2.28 16.56 10.31
C ALA A 153 -2.21 15.17 10.97
N VAL A 154 -1.26 14.33 10.60
CA VAL A 154 -1.00 13.02 11.25
C VAL A 154 -0.70 13.19 12.74
N LYS A 155 0.19 14.11 13.08
CA LYS A 155 0.53 14.42 14.47
C LYS A 155 -0.65 14.98 15.26
N SER A 156 -1.47 15.85 14.62
CA SER A 156 -2.64 16.47 15.27
C SER A 156 -3.73 15.48 15.66
N VAL A 157 -3.81 14.33 14.99
CA VAL A 157 -4.72 13.23 15.37
C VAL A 157 -4.09 12.22 16.34
N GLY A 158 -2.87 12.51 16.82
CA GLY A 158 -2.15 11.68 17.79
C GLY A 158 -1.49 10.44 17.18
N PHE A 159 -1.22 10.43 15.88
CA PHE A 159 -0.55 9.31 15.22
C PHE A 159 0.95 9.55 15.07
N ASN A 160 1.70 8.45 15.08
CA ASN A 160 3.15 8.43 14.91
C ASN A 160 3.52 7.43 13.81
N TYR A 161 3.44 7.86 12.55
CA TYR A 161 3.90 7.11 11.39
C TYR A 161 4.25 8.06 10.23
N THR A 162 4.98 7.57 9.26
CA THR A 162 5.24 8.26 7.99
C THR A 162 4.24 7.78 6.94
N GLY A 163 3.60 8.72 6.24
CA GLY A 163 2.64 8.40 5.18
C GLY A 163 3.11 8.85 3.80
N PHE A 164 2.67 8.11 2.79
CA PHE A 164 2.90 8.40 1.38
C PHE A 164 1.58 8.35 0.63
N PHE A 165 1.43 9.22 -0.36
CA PHE A 165 0.27 9.18 -1.24
C PHE A 165 0.51 8.14 -2.34
N HIS A 166 -0.44 7.22 -2.47
CA HIS A 166 -0.30 6.09 -3.37
C HIS A 166 -1.28 6.16 -4.55
N MET A 167 -2.53 6.51 -4.30
CA MET A 167 -3.56 6.50 -5.34
C MET A 167 -4.18 7.88 -5.48
N PRO A 168 -3.93 8.61 -6.57
CA PRO A 168 -4.70 9.82 -6.87
C PRO A 168 -6.14 9.43 -7.21
N MET A 169 -7.10 9.95 -6.43
CA MET A 169 -8.51 9.67 -6.61
C MET A 169 -9.09 10.57 -7.71
N PRO A 170 -9.82 10.04 -8.70
CA PRO A 170 -10.51 10.86 -9.70
C PRO A 170 -11.73 11.57 -9.10
N ALA A 171 -12.36 12.44 -9.88
CA ALA A 171 -13.61 13.06 -9.48
C ALA A 171 -14.70 12.02 -9.20
N GLN A 172 -15.43 12.20 -8.10
CA GLN A 172 -16.52 11.34 -7.70
C GLN A 172 -17.85 11.79 -8.32
N PRO A 173 -18.76 10.87 -8.66
CA PRO A 173 -20.15 11.21 -8.94
C PRO A 173 -20.82 11.74 -7.66
N PHE A 174 -21.86 12.55 -7.81
CA PHE A 174 -22.65 13.01 -6.67
C PHE A 174 -23.22 11.83 -5.87
N GLY A 175 -23.59 10.74 -6.53
CA GLY A 175 -24.00 9.51 -5.88
C GLY A 175 -24.96 8.68 -6.73
N TRP A 176 -25.32 7.54 -6.16
CA TRP A 176 -26.25 6.54 -6.69
C TRP A 176 -27.51 6.53 -5.82
N PHE A 177 -28.67 6.65 -6.45
CA PHE A 177 -29.95 6.93 -5.77
C PHE A 177 -31.00 5.92 -6.19
N LYS A 178 -31.81 5.43 -5.24
CA LYS A 178 -32.97 4.56 -5.52
C LYS A 178 -34.12 5.26 -6.26
N LYS A 179 -34.08 6.58 -6.33
CA LYS A 179 -35.08 7.40 -7.02
C LYS A 179 -34.39 8.50 -7.82
N ASN A 180 -35.08 9.02 -8.82
CA ASN A 180 -34.58 10.12 -9.60
C ASN A 180 -34.45 11.39 -8.75
N VAL A 181 -33.30 12.09 -8.86
CA VAL A 181 -33.00 13.35 -8.18
C VAL A 181 -32.80 14.40 -9.25
N THR A 182 -33.69 15.41 -9.30
CA THR A 182 -33.66 16.47 -10.31
C THR A 182 -33.47 17.85 -9.70
N LYS A 183 -33.72 18.00 -8.41
CA LYS A 183 -33.60 19.28 -7.67
C LYS A 183 -33.19 19.03 -6.24
N VAL A 184 -32.62 20.04 -5.59
CA VAL A 184 -32.13 19.97 -4.21
C VAL A 184 -33.20 19.51 -3.20
N SER A 185 -34.47 19.92 -3.43
CA SER A 185 -35.55 19.48 -2.54
C SER A 185 -35.79 17.97 -2.52
N ASP A 186 -35.38 17.23 -3.56
CA ASP A 186 -35.60 15.78 -3.69
C ASP A 186 -34.74 14.98 -2.72
N VAL A 187 -33.63 15.56 -2.23
CA VAL A 187 -32.71 14.91 -1.30
C VAL A 187 -33.04 15.16 0.17
N LYS A 188 -34.00 16.03 0.49
CA LYS A 188 -34.37 16.30 1.88
C LYS A 188 -34.87 15.04 2.59
N GLY A 189 -34.30 14.78 3.78
CA GLY A 189 -34.61 13.62 4.60
C GLY A 189 -34.07 12.28 4.06
N MET A 190 -33.37 12.29 2.91
CA MET A 190 -32.78 11.08 2.33
C MET A 190 -31.64 10.61 3.22
N LYS A 191 -31.63 9.31 3.55
CA LYS A 191 -30.53 8.67 4.26
C LYS A 191 -29.39 8.41 3.29
N TYR A 192 -28.33 9.18 3.42
CA TYR A 192 -27.25 9.19 2.45
C TYR A 192 -25.91 8.81 3.10
N ARG A 193 -25.16 7.92 2.43
CA ARG A 193 -23.80 7.57 2.87
C ARG A 193 -22.79 8.46 2.20
N THR A 194 -21.94 9.10 3.00
CA THR A 194 -20.71 9.74 2.56
C THR A 194 -19.64 9.65 3.65
N VAL A 195 -18.47 10.24 3.41
CA VAL A 195 -17.38 10.38 4.39
C VAL A 195 -16.74 11.76 4.29
N GLY A 196 -16.00 12.14 5.31
CA GLY A 196 -15.23 13.37 5.31
C GLY A 196 -16.08 14.65 5.29
N LEU A 197 -15.55 15.72 4.71
CA LEU A 197 -16.16 17.05 4.69
C LEU A 197 -17.47 17.13 3.90
N ALA A 198 -17.71 16.24 2.95
CA ALA A 198 -18.96 16.16 2.22
C ALA A 198 -20.18 15.99 3.18
N THR A 199 -19.95 15.41 4.36
CA THR A 199 -20.96 15.31 5.42
C THR A 199 -21.60 16.65 5.76
N ASN A 200 -20.81 17.70 5.87
CA ASN A 200 -21.31 19.04 6.23
C ASN A 200 -22.22 19.62 5.13
N VAL A 201 -21.78 19.51 3.88
CA VAL A 201 -22.51 20.01 2.72
C VAL A 201 -23.84 19.29 2.58
N LEU A 202 -23.82 17.97 2.60
CA LEU A 202 -25.02 17.14 2.39
C LEU A 202 -26.01 17.28 3.56
N THR A 203 -25.50 17.42 4.78
CA THR A 203 -26.36 17.73 5.95
C THR A 203 -27.01 19.10 5.80
N ALA A 204 -26.27 20.12 5.34
CA ALA A 204 -26.84 21.45 5.09
C ALA A 204 -27.89 21.43 3.95
N MET A 205 -27.77 20.50 2.99
CA MET A 205 -28.80 20.26 1.97
C MET A 205 -30.05 19.54 2.52
N GLY A 206 -30.04 19.12 3.79
CA GLY A 206 -31.16 18.47 4.46
C GLY A 206 -31.15 16.93 4.36
N MET A 207 -30.04 16.31 3.97
CA MET A 207 -29.90 14.85 4.00
C MET A 207 -29.65 14.33 5.42
N VAL A 208 -30.00 13.08 5.67
CA VAL A 208 -29.66 12.33 6.88
C VAL A 208 -28.39 11.54 6.59
N VAL A 209 -27.24 12.15 6.88
CA VAL A 209 -25.94 11.57 6.51
C VAL A 209 -25.52 10.46 7.48
N ARG A 210 -24.96 9.40 6.92
CA ARG A 210 -24.30 8.29 7.62
C ARG A 210 -22.87 8.15 7.10
N GLN A 211 -21.89 8.20 8.01
CA GLN A 211 -20.49 7.95 7.66
C GLN A 211 -20.21 6.46 7.83
N LEU A 212 -20.01 5.74 6.74
CA LEU A 212 -19.73 4.31 6.72
C LEU A 212 -18.52 4.02 5.84
N PRO A 213 -17.62 3.12 6.25
CA PRO A 213 -16.58 2.57 5.37
C PRO A 213 -17.20 1.94 4.12
N GLY A 214 -16.41 1.89 3.02
CA GLY A 214 -16.89 1.38 1.72
C GLY A 214 -17.47 -0.03 1.79
N GLY A 215 -16.87 -0.93 2.56
CA GLY A 215 -17.35 -2.31 2.74
C GLY A 215 -18.70 -2.43 3.46
N GLU A 216 -19.15 -1.37 4.14
CA GLU A 216 -20.43 -1.35 4.86
C GLU A 216 -21.59 -0.80 4.04
N ILE A 217 -21.32 -0.24 2.86
CA ILE A 217 -22.36 0.40 2.02
C ILE A 217 -23.41 -0.63 1.57
N GLN A 218 -22.98 -1.76 1.01
CA GLN A 218 -23.89 -2.79 0.52
C GLN A 218 -24.83 -3.34 1.62
N PRO A 219 -24.32 -3.76 2.79
CA PRO A 219 -25.20 -4.17 3.89
C PRO A 219 -26.16 -3.08 4.32
N ALA A 220 -25.70 -1.83 4.43
CA ALA A 220 -26.53 -0.68 4.82
C ALA A 220 -27.66 -0.40 3.81
N MET A 221 -27.39 -0.55 2.51
CA MET A 221 -28.40 -0.44 1.45
C MET A 221 -29.44 -1.54 1.53
N LYS A 222 -29.01 -2.80 1.76
CA LYS A 222 -29.91 -3.96 1.87
C LYS A 222 -30.83 -3.86 3.06
N THR A 223 -30.36 -3.34 4.18
CA THR A 223 -31.15 -3.19 5.40
C THR A 223 -31.99 -1.92 5.47
N GLY A 224 -31.87 -1.03 4.48
CA GLY A 224 -32.56 0.27 4.47
C GLY A 224 -32.01 1.28 5.49
N LEU A 225 -30.79 1.05 5.99
CA LEU A 225 -30.07 2.02 6.83
C LEU A 225 -29.73 3.28 6.03
N ILE A 226 -29.48 3.14 4.72
CA ILE A 226 -29.27 4.21 3.77
C ILE A 226 -30.11 4.00 2.50
N ASP A 227 -30.46 5.09 1.83
CA ASP A 227 -31.27 5.14 0.60
C ASP A 227 -30.44 5.46 -0.65
N ALA A 228 -29.27 6.06 -0.43
CA ALA A 228 -28.35 6.46 -1.48
C ALA A 228 -26.91 6.51 -0.93
N ALA A 229 -25.94 6.42 -1.83
CA ALA A 229 -24.53 6.45 -1.47
C ALA A 229 -23.67 6.96 -2.64
N GLU A 230 -22.54 7.52 -2.30
CA GLU A 230 -21.34 7.63 -3.15
C GLU A 230 -20.25 6.70 -2.60
N PHE A 231 -19.24 6.41 -3.39
CA PHE A 231 -18.05 5.76 -2.86
C PHE A 231 -16.79 6.37 -3.45
N ASN A 232 -16.58 6.31 -4.78
CA ASN A 232 -15.41 6.87 -5.43
C ASN A 232 -15.66 7.23 -6.91
N ASN A 233 -15.67 6.27 -7.81
CA ASN A 233 -15.90 6.48 -9.23
C ASN A 233 -16.71 5.32 -9.82
N PRO A 234 -17.24 5.45 -11.05
CA PRO A 234 -18.08 4.41 -11.65
C PRO A 234 -17.44 3.00 -11.65
N THR A 235 -16.12 2.91 -11.85
CA THR A 235 -15.41 1.61 -11.88
C THR A 235 -15.44 0.92 -10.52
N SER A 236 -15.00 1.61 -9.45
CA SER A 236 -15.02 1.06 -8.10
C SER A 236 -16.44 0.90 -7.55
N ASP A 237 -17.35 1.80 -7.92
CA ASP A 237 -18.73 1.78 -7.48
C ASP A 237 -19.50 0.62 -8.12
N SER A 238 -19.13 0.21 -9.34
CA SER A 238 -19.66 -1.02 -9.98
C SER A 238 -19.25 -2.27 -9.20
N GLN A 239 -18.04 -2.33 -8.69
CA GLN A 239 -17.56 -3.45 -7.87
C GLN A 239 -18.33 -3.57 -6.54
N LEU A 240 -18.81 -2.45 -5.98
CA LEU A 240 -19.71 -2.42 -4.84
C LEU A 240 -21.18 -2.58 -5.22
N SER A 241 -21.49 -2.84 -6.50
CA SER A 241 -22.85 -2.93 -7.02
C SER A 241 -23.69 -1.67 -6.80
N LEU A 242 -23.10 -0.51 -6.55
CA LEU A 242 -23.81 0.75 -6.34
C LEU A 242 -24.53 1.23 -7.59
N ILE A 243 -23.98 0.95 -8.77
CA ILE A 243 -24.61 1.31 -10.05
C ILE A 243 -25.93 0.59 -10.31
N HIS A 244 -26.27 -0.43 -9.52
CA HIS A 244 -27.52 -1.20 -9.65
C HIS A 244 -28.58 -0.77 -8.62
N ILE A 245 -28.34 0.32 -7.90
CA ILE A 245 -29.31 0.88 -6.96
C ILE A 245 -30.51 1.49 -7.71
#